data_35ae137eb5c31a1e388be97664d32c9e
#
_entry.id   35ae137eb5c31a1e388be97664d32c9e
#
_cell.length_a   1.000
_cell.length_b   1.000
_cell.length_c   1.000
_cell.angle_alpha   90.00
_cell.angle_beta   90.00
_cell.angle_gamma   90.00
#
_symmetry.space_group_name_H-M   'P 1'
#
loop_
_entity.id
_entity.type
_entity.pdbx_description
1 polymer ?
#
loop_
_entity_poly.entity_id
_entity_poly.type
_entity_poly.pdbx_seq_one_letter_code
_entity_poly.pdbx_strand_id
1 'polypeptide(L)'
;NVLQDVSFEVDYKETISVVGESGSGKTSLIMLIGGLEKASSGKIEFKDFEISSLKEDEISEIRRKDIGIVFQSFYLIPNYTAIENVSLALEINKIKDPINKAKEILDKFGLGKRLSNLPSQLSGGEQQRVAIARSIVMKPELILADEPTGNLDSENSELISNILFDYVKEENASLIMVTHDNKLANLSKRIIKIKDGKIE
;
A
#
# COMPACT_ATOMS: atom_id res chain seq x y z
N ASN A 1 -5.53 -9.85 22.35
CA ASN A 1 -6.04 -9.47 21.03
C ASN A 1 -5.64 -8.03 20.77
N VAL A 2 -5.02 -7.77 19.63
CA VAL A 2 -4.58 -6.43 19.23
C VAL A 2 -5.77 -5.60 18.74
N LEU A 3 -6.69 -6.24 17.99
CA LEU A 3 -7.94 -5.64 17.54
C LEU A 3 -9.13 -6.38 18.15
N GLN A 4 -10.19 -5.65 18.53
CA GLN A 4 -11.37 -6.19 19.17
C GLN A 4 -12.62 -5.53 18.58
N ASP A 5 -13.50 -6.35 17.99
CA ASP A 5 -14.80 -5.92 17.46
C ASP A 5 -14.71 -4.72 16.50
N VAL A 6 -13.67 -4.71 15.65
CA VAL A 6 -13.48 -3.69 14.61
C VAL A 6 -14.35 -4.06 13.42
N SER A 7 -15.30 -3.18 13.07
CA SER A 7 -16.21 -3.37 11.95
C SER A 7 -16.40 -2.07 11.18
N PHE A 8 -16.13 -2.08 9.89
CA PHE A 8 -16.39 -0.95 8.97
C PHE A 8 -16.46 -1.44 7.54
N GLU A 9 -17.01 -0.63 6.69
CA GLU A 9 -17.10 -0.86 5.25
C GLU A 9 -16.34 0.23 4.51
N VAL A 10 -15.86 -0.10 3.33
CA VAL A 10 -15.15 0.82 2.42
C VAL A 10 -15.85 0.77 1.08
N ASP A 11 -16.37 1.91 0.66
CA ASP A 11 -17.02 2.04 -0.63
C ASP A 11 -16.02 2.00 -1.78
N TYR A 12 -16.50 1.62 -2.95
CA TYR A 12 -15.69 1.68 -4.17
C TYR A 12 -15.21 3.11 -4.45
N LYS A 13 -13.92 3.27 -4.73
CA LYS A 13 -13.24 4.57 -4.93
C LYS A 13 -13.24 5.47 -3.67
N GLU A 14 -13.41 4.89 -2.51
CA GLU A 14 -13.31 5.62 -1.26
C GLU A 14 -11.86 5.70 -0.78
N THR A 15 -11.53 6.82 -0.14
CA THR A 15 -10.27 6.98 0.58
C THR A 15 -10.56 7.09 2.07
N ILE A 16 -9.91 6.24 2.85
CA ILE A 16 -10.05 6.20 4.31
C ILE A 16 -8.67 6.34 4.95
N SER A 17 -8.57 7.20 5.94
CA SER A 17 -7.43 7.24 6.84
C SER A 17 -7.78 6.61 8.18
N VAL A 18 -6.94 5.70 8.64
CA VAL A 18 -7.03 5.10 9.98
C VAL A 18 -5.99 5.76 10.86
N VAL A 19 -6.46 6.43 11.91
CA VAL A 19 -5.60 7.15 12.86
C VAL A 19 -5.70 6.55 14.26
N GLY A 20 -4.69 6.78 15.09
CA GLY A 20 -4.66 6.32 16.47
C GLY A 20 -3.26 6.31 17.04
N GLU A 21 -3.11 6.07 18.32
CA GLU A 21 -1.83 6.03 19.01
C GLU A 21 -0.93 4.87 18.52
N SER A 22 0.38 4.96 18.75
CA SER A 22 1.28 3.86 18.48
C SER A 22 0.87 2.61 19.27
N GLY A 23 0.86 1.45 18.61
CA GLY A 23 0.44 0.19 19.24
C GLY A 23 -1.09 -0.05 19.28
N SER A 24 -1.92 0.87 18.77
CA SER A 24 -3.39 0.70 18.76
C SER A 24 -3.91 -0.38 17.79
N GLY A 25 -3.05 -1.03 17.01
CA GLY A 25 -3.43 -2.12 16.09
C GLY A 25 -3.56 -1.73 14.62
N LYS A 26 -3.18 -0.52 14.24
CA LYS A 26 -3.32 -0.01 12.85
C LYS A 26 -2.59 -0.86 11.80
N THR A 27 -1.32 -1.18 12.04
CA THR A 27 -0.53 -2.07 11.17
C THR A 27 -1.16 -3.45 11.09
N SER A 28 -1.62 -4.02 12.22
CA SER A 28 -2.32 -5.31 12.22
C SER A 28 -3.59 -5.26 11.38
N LEU A 29 -4.32 -4.15 11.38
CA LEU A 29 -5.49 -3.98 10.51
C LEU A 29 -5.10 -4.06 9.03
N ILE A 30 -4.04 -3.37 8.60
CA ILE A 30 -3.52 -3.45 7.22
C ILE A 30 -3.12 -4.89 6.87
N MET A 31 -2.41 -5.58 7.78
CA MET A 31 -1.98 -6.97 7.57
C MET A 31 -3.17 -7.92 7.41
N LEU A 32 -4.22 -7.75 8.21
CA LEU A 32 -5.44 -8.54 8.14
C LEU A 32 -6.21 -8.28 6.83
N ILE A 33 -6.44 -7.01 6.47
CA ILE A 33 -7.16 -6.65 5.23
C ILE A 33 -6.37 -7.12 4.00
N GLY A 34 -5.03 -6.99 4.03
CA GLY A 34 -4.15 -7.48 2.97
C GLY A 34 -4.01 -9.01 2.93
N GLY A 35 -4.63 -9.74 3.87
CA GLY A 35 -4.51 -11.19 3.97
C GLY A 35 -3.08 -11.67 4.25
N LEU A 36 -2.23 -10.84 4.85
CA LEU A 36 -0.88 -11.19 5.30
C LEU A 36 -0.89 -11.87 6.68
N GLU A 37 -1.94 -11.60 7.45
CA GLU A 37 -2.23 -12.25 8.73
C GLU A 37 -3.65 -12.79 8.72
N LYS A 38 -3.91 -13.83 9.50
CA LYS A 38 -5.25 -14.42 9.66
C LYS A 38 -5.98 -13.81 10.84
N ALA A 39 -7.24 -13.43 10.63
CA ALA A 39 -8.10 -13.00 11.71
C ALA A 39 -8.40 -14.18 12.65
N SER A 40 -8.35 -13.92 13.96
CA SER A 40 -8.72 -14.93 14.98
C SER A 40 -10.23 -15.22 14.99
N SER A 41 -11.04 -14.22 14.59
CA SER A 41 -12.51 -14.31 14.47
C SER A 41 -13.01 -13.15 13.60
N GLY A 42 -14.27 -13.21 13.20
CA GLY A 42 -14.90 -12.22 12.32
C GLY A 42 -14.69 -12.55 10.85
N LYS A 43 -15.06 -11.59 10.00
CA LYS A 43 -15.00 -11.72 8.53
C LYS A 43 -14.30 -10.52 7.91
N ILE A 44 -13.55 -10.78 6.85
CA ILE A 44 -12.99 -9.76 5.97
C ILE A 44 -13.44 -10.09 4.56
N GLU A 45 -14.20 -9.20 3.96
CA GLU A 45 -14.74 -9.37 2.62
C GLU A 45 -14.08 -8.35 1.69
N PHE A 46 -13.68 -8.80 0.53
CA PHE A 46 -13.15 -7.96 -0.55
C PHE A 46 -13.80 -8.39 -1.86
N LYS A 47 -14.55 -7.50 -2.49
CA LYS A 47 -15.43 -7.84 -3.62
C LYS A 47 -16.35 -9.02 -3.24
N ASP A 48 -16.36 -10.08 -4.03
CA ASP A 48 -17.15 -11.29 -3.82
C ASP A 48 -16.41 -12.37 -2.99
N PHE A 49 -15.26 -12.04 -2.41
CA PHE A 49 -14.41 -12.98 -1.68
C PHE A 49 -14.40 -12.70 -0.17
N GLU A 50 -14.65 -13.73 0.62
CA GLU A 50 -14.38 -13.69 2.06
C GLU A 50 -12.92 -14.07 2.32
N ILE A 51 -12.03 -13.06 2.35
CA ILE A 51 -10.56 -13.25 2.51
C ILE A 51 -10.23 -14.09 3.75
N SER A 52 -10.97 -13.87 4.85
CA SER A 52 -10.73 -14.57 6.11
C SER A 52 -10.91 -16.09 6.04
N SER A 53 -11.62 -16.61 5.04
CA SER A 53 -11.88 -18.04 4.84
C SER A 53 -11.01 -18.70 3.77
N LEU A 54 -10.31 -17.90 2.94
CA LEU A 54 -9.52 -18.41 1.83
C LEU A 54 -8.23 -19.11 2.28
N LYS A 55 -7.70 -19.98 1.41
CA LYS A 55 -6.35 -20.54 1.55
C LYS A 55 -5.30 -19.53 1.08
N GLU A 56 -4.06 -19.72 1.54
CA GLU A 56 -2.95 -18.80 1.21
C GLU A 56 -2.73 -18.62 -0.29
N ASP A 57 -2.85 -19.69 -1.08
CA ASP A 57 -2.68 -19.61 -2.53
C ASP A 57 -3.76 -18.71 -3.17
N GLU A 58 -5.01 -18.80 -2.71
CA GLU A 58 -6.13 -18.00 -3.20
C GLU A 58 -5.98 -16.53 -2.79
N ILE A 59 -5.61 -16.28 -1.53
CA ILE A 59 -5.34 -14.92 -1.02
C ILE A 59 -4.16 -14.30 -1.75
N SER A 60 -3.10 -15.06 -2.00
CA SER A 60 -1.91 -14.54 -2.70
C SER A 60 -2.21 -14.18 -4.15
N GLU A 61 -3.18 -14.85 -4.79
CA GLU A 61 -3.64 -14.48 -6.13
C GLU A 61 -4.41 -13.15 -6.12
N ILE A 62 -5.29 -12.93 -5.15
CA ILE A 62 -6.00 -11.66 -4.95
C ILE A 62 -5.01 -10.53 -4.66
N ARG A 63 -4.10 -10.71 -3.68
CA ARG A 63 -3.06 -9.73 -3.38
C ARG A 63 -2.26 -9.31 -4.60
N ARG A 64 -1.80 -10.30 -5.35
CA ARG A 64 -0.95 -10.08 -6.52
C ARG A 64 -1.60 -9.22 -7.60
N LYS A 65 -2.93 -9.28 -7.73
CA LYS A 65 -3.67 -8.62 -8.81
C LYS A 65 -4.40 -7.36 -8.35
N ASP A 66 -5.07 -7.46 -7.21
CA ASP A 66 -6.12 -6.51 -6.83
C ASP A 66 -5.76 -5.64 -5.62
N ILE A 67 -4.69 -5.98 -4.87
CA ILE A 67 -4.30 -5.26 -3.66
C ILE A 67 -2.85 -4.80 -3.77
N GLY A 68 -2.63 -3.49 -3.74
CA GLY A 68 -1.29 -2.91 -3.61
C GLY A 68 -1.00 -2.58 -2.14
N ILE A 69 0.18 -2.97 -1.63
CA ILE A 69 0.54 -2.69 -0.25
C ILE A 69 1.81 -1.84 -0.22
N VAL A 70 1.75 -0.72 0.50
CA VAL A 70 2.84 0.22 0.73
C VAL A 70 3.16 0.23 2.21
N PHE A 71 4.41 -0.03 2.58
CA PHE A 71 4.88 -0.05 3.96
C PHE A 71 5.80 1.12 4.28
N GLN A 72 5.89 1.48 5.52
CA GLN A 72 6.85 2.46 6.05
C GLN A 72 8.31 2.06 5.81
N SER A 73 8.64 0.78 5.85
CA SER A 73 9.99 0.22 5.71
C SER A 73 10.35 -0.17 4.28
N PHE A 74 9.64 0.33 3.27
CA PHE A 74 9.85 0.12 1.82
C PHE A 74 9.86 -1.35 1.36
N TYR A 75 10.50 -2.26 2.07
CA TYR A 75 10.68 -3.69 1.75
C TYR A 75 11.13 -3.93 0.29
N LEU A 76 12.07 -3.13 -0.18
CA LEU A 76 12.71 -3.37 -1.46
C LEU A 76 13.66 -4.57 -1.37
N ILE A 77 13.75 -5.32 -2.46
CA ILE A 77 14.71 -6.42 -2.56
C ILE A 77 16.10 -5.80 -2.73
N PRO A 78 17.02 -6.01 -1.78
CA PRO A 78 18.25 -5.22 -1.69
C PRO A 78 19.23 -5.45 -2.86
N ASN A 79 19.18 -6.62 -3.48
CA ASN A 79 20.04 -7.00 -4.61
C ASN A 79 19.39 -6.76 -5.98
N TYR A 80 18.19 -6.16 -6.01
CA TYR A 80 17.49 -5.76 -7.21
C TYR A 80 17.59 -4.26 -7.40
N THR A 81 17.81 -3.82 -8.61
CA THR A 81 17.74 -2.40 -8.99
C THR A 81 16.32 -1.86 -8.86
N ALA A 82 16.16 -0.54 -8.97
CA ALA A 82 14.83 0.08 -8.93
C ALA A 82 13.89 -0.50 -9.97
N ILE A 83 14.37 -0.67 -11.21
CA ILE A 83 13.54 -1.24 -12.28
C ILE A 83 13.20 -2.71 -12.04
N GLU A 84 14.14 -3.52 -11.55
CA GLU A 84 13.91 -4.93 -11.23
C GLU A 84 12.94 -5.10 -10.07
N ASN A 85 13.00 -4.25 -9.03
CA ASN A 85 12.02 -4.24 -7.94
C ASN A 85 10.59 -4.02 -8.44
N VAL A 86 10.39 -3.19 -9.45
CA VAL A 86 9.07 -2.91 -10.01
C VAL A 86 8.67 -3.96 -11.05
N SER A 87 9.58 -4.37 -11.94
CA SER A 87 9.27 -5.36 -13.00
C SER A 87 8.90 -6.72 -12.44
N LEU A 88 9.44 -7.09 -11.27
CA LEU A 88 9.15 -8.38 -10.64
C LEU A 88 7.64 -8.63 -10.46
N ALA A 89 6.88 -7.61 -10.05
CA ALA A 89 5.43 -7.74 -9.89
C ALA A 89 4.74 -8.07 -11.23
N LEU A 90 5.22 -7.50 -12.32
CA LEU A 90 4.73 -7.75 -13.68
C LEU A 90 5.16 -9.14 -14.19
N GLU A 91 6.39 -9.54 -13.91
CA GLU A 91 6.95 -10.84 -14.32
C GLU A 91 6.22 -12.01 -13.64
N ILE A 92 5.98 -11.93 -12.34
CA ILE A 92 5.21 -12.93 -11.58
C ILE A 92 3.80 -13.09 -12.17
N ASN A 93 3.20 -12.00 -12.64
CA ASN A 93 1.89 -12.01 -13.30
C ASN A 93 1.94 -12.30 -14.81
N LYS A 94 3.11 -12.65 -15.36
CA LYS A 94 3.32 -12.96 -16.79
C LYS A 94 2.84 -11.84 -17.72
N ILE A 95 2.96 -10.60 -17.29
CA ILE A 95 2.60 -9.43 -18.08
C ILE A 95 3.65 -9.26 -19.19
N LYS A 96 3.19 -9.00 -20.40
CA LYS A 96 4.08 -8.71 -21.53
C LYS A 96 4.83 -7.40 -21.31
N ASP A 97 6.11 -7.40 -21.68
CA ASP A 97 7.00 -6.25 -21.63
C ASP A 97 7.15 -5.61 -20.24
N PRO A 98 7.52 -6.42 -19.21
CA PRO A 98 7.54 -5.96 -17.83
C PRO A 98 8.54 -4.81 -17.60
N ILE A 99 9.69 -4.84 -18.28
CA ILE A 99 10.76 -3.84 -18.11
C ILE A 99 10.30 -2.46 -18.62
N ASN A 100 9.72 -2.35 -19.81
CA ASN A 100 9.26 -1.06 -20.31
C ASN A 100 8.11 -0.49 -19.47
N LYS A 101 7.17 -1.31 -19.03
CA LYS A 101 6.09 -0.88 -18.12
C LYS A 101 6.63 -0.43 -16.76
N ALA A 102 7.61 -1.13 -16.20
CA ALA A 102 8.28 -0.71 -14.96
C ALA A 102 9.02 0.63 -15.17
N LYS A 103 9.67 0.80 -16.32
CA LYS A 103 10.33 2.06 -16.67
C LYS A 103 9.34 3.21 -16.76
N GLU A 104 8.23 3.04 -17.47
CA GLU A 104 7.20 4.09 -17.64
C GLU A 104 6.69 4.62 -16.29
N ILE A 105 6.38 3.73 -15.33
CA ILE A 105 5.90 4.18 -14.02
C ILE A 105 7.02 4.83 -13.19
N LEU A 106 8.24 4.34 -13.27
CA LEU A 106 9.39 4.95 -12.60
C LEU A 106 9.72 6.33 -13.19
N ASP A 107 9.64 6.50 -14.51
CA ASP A 107 9.78 7.81 -15.18
C ASP A 107 8.69 8.78 -14.71
N LYS A 108 7.43 8.34 -14.62
CA LYS A 108 6.30 9.14 -14.09
C LYS A 108 6.56 9.59 -12.65
N PHE A 109 7.28 8.79 -11.84
CA PHE A 109 7.63 9.10 -10.45
C PHE A 109 8.98 9.84 -10.30
N GLY A 110 9.54 10.36 -11.41
CA GLY A 110 10.78 11.12 -11.40
C GLY A 110 12.04 10.28 -11.14
N LEU A 111 11.96 8.96 -11.35
CA LEU A 111 13.06 8.02 -11.11
C LEU A 111 13.76 7.53 -12.38
N GLY A 112 13.50 8.14 -13.53
CA GLY A 112 14.09 7.74 -14.82
C GLY A 112 15.62 7.71 -14.86
N LYS A 113 16.28 8.51 -14.02
CA LYS A 113 17.74 8.50 -13.87
C LYS A 113 18.25 7.52 -12.82
N ARG A 114 17.36 6.77 -12.17
CA ARG A 114 17.64 5.87 -11.05
C ARG A 114 17.34 4.40 -11.35
N LEU A 115 16.94 4.09 -12.58
CA LEU A 115 16.45 2.74 -12.96
C LEU A 115 17.41 1.60 -12.57
N SER A 116 18.70 1.81 -12.76
CA SER A 116 19.77 0.83 -12.46
C SER A 116 20.36 0.94 -11.05
N ASN A 117 19.85 1.86 -10.20
CA ASN A 117 20.35 2.01 -8.84
C ASN A 117 19.79 0.90 -7.94
N LEU A 118 20.65 0.35 -7.06
CA LEU A 118 20.25 -0.52 -5.96
C LEU A 118 19.58 0.30 -4.84
N PRO A 119 18.74 -0.30 -3.99
CA PRO A 119 18.12 0.40 -2.86
C PRO A 119 19.12 1.17 -1.97
N SER A 120 20.30 0.60 -1.72
CA SER A 120 21.37 1.25 -0.94
C SER A 120 21.95 2.53 -1.57
N GLN A 121 21.66 2.78 -2.85
CA GLN A 121 22.12 3.95 -3.61
C GLN A 121 21.00 5.00 -3.79
N LEU A 122 19.83 4.75 -3.21
CA LEU A 122 18.65 5.60 -3.28
C LEU A 122 18.40 6.32 -1.95
N SER A 123 17.96 7.56 -1.99
CA SER A 123 17.46 8.26 -0.80
C SER A 123 16.18 7.58 -0.28
N GLY A 124 15.79 7.85 0.98
CA GLY A 124 14.56 7.30 1.56
C GLY A 124 13.32 7.63 0.72
N GLY A 125 13.19 8.86 0.25
CA GLY A 125 12.09 9.27 -0.64
C GLY A 125 12.12 8.58 -2.02
N GLU A 126 13.32 8.34 -2.58
CA GLU A 126 13.46 7.56 -3.82
C GLU A 126 13.09 6.09 -3.61
N GLN A 127 13.51 5.49 -2.49
CA GLN A 127 13.13 4.11 -2.13
C GLN A 127 11.61 3.97 -1.96
N GLN A 128 10.97 4.93 -1.30
CA GLN A 128 9.53 4.92 -1.12
C GLN A 128 8.79 5.04 -2.45
N ARG A 129 9.25 5.90 -3.37
CA ARG A 129 8.67 5.99 -4.72
C ARG A 129 8.82 4.69 -5.51
N VAL A 130 9.96 3.97 -5.37
CA VAL A 130 10.11 2.64 -5.98
C VAL A 130 9.14 1.63 -5.34
N ALA A 131 8.98 1.64 -4.01
CA ALA A 131 8.05 0.75 -3.31
C ALA A 131 6.59 1.00 -3.73
N ILE A 132 6.19 2.27 -3.88
CA ILE A 132 4.86 2.63 -4.39
C ILE A 132 4.71 2.19 -5.85
N ALA A 133 5.68 2.48 -6.72
CA ALA A 133 5.64 2.05 -8.11
C ALA A 133 5.44 0.53 -8.22
N ARG A 134 6.16 -0.26 -7.41
CA ARG A 134 6.00 -1.71 -7.33
C ARG A 134 4.59 -2.12 -6.91
N SER A 135 4.01 -1.43 -5.93
CA SER A 135 2.69 -1.77 -5.38
C SER A 135 1.54 -1.47 -6.34
N ILE A 136 1.71 -0.47 -7.24
CA ILE A 136 0.63 -0.01 -8.11
C ILE A 136 0.81 -0.35 -9.59
N VAL A 137 1.97 -0.91 -9.99
CA VAL A 137 2.26 -1.21 -11.41
C VAL A 137 1.28 -2.23 -12.03
N MET A 138 0.67 -3.07 -11.19
CA MET A 138 -0.40 -4.01 -11.57
C MET A 138 -1.79 -3.37 -11.66
N LYS A 139 -1.91 -2.08 -11.34
CA LYS A 139 -3.17 -1.33 -11.29
C LYS A 139 -4.20 -1.95 -10.33
N PRO A 140 -3.83 -2.17 -9.04
CA PRO A 140 -4.74 -2.74 -8.06
C PRO A 140 -5.93 -1.82 -7.80
N GLU A 141 -7.07 -2.42 -7.43
CA GLU A 141 -8.28 -1.68 -7.08
C GLU A 141 -8.29 -1.19 -5.62
N LEU A 142 -7.47 -1.80 -4.77
CA LEU A 142 -7.28 -1.39 -3.36
C LEU A 142 -5.81 -1.13 -3.07
N ILE A 143 -5.53 0.05 -2.52
CA ILE A 143 -4.22 0.37 -1.96
C ILE A 143 -4.32 0.34 -0.43
N LEU A 144 -3.43 -0.40 0.19
CA LEU A 144 -3.21 -0.42 1.63
C LEU A 144 -1.88 0.29 1.91
N ALA A 145 -1.88 1.36 2.68
CA ALA A 145 -0.68 2.12 2.99
C ALA A 145 -0.48 2.21 4.50
N ASP A 146 0.61 1.63 5.00
CA ASP A 146 0.99 1.68 6.41
C ASP A 146 2.09 2.71 6.61
N GLU A 147 1.75 3.88 7.18
CA GLU A 147 2.64 5.01 7.45
C GLU A 147 3.53 5.36 6.24
N PRO A 148 2.95 5.63 5.04
CA PRO A 148 3.72 5.71 3.79
C PRO A 148 4.72 6.86 3.75
N THR A 149 4.62 7.82 4.68
CA THR A 149 5.49 9.00 4.80
C THR A 149 6.28 9.05 6.11
N GLY A 150 6.12 8.06 7.00
CA GLY A 150 6.61 8.11 8.38
C GLY A 150 8.14 8.23 8.55
N ASN A 151 8.92 7.88 7.54
CA ASN A 151 10.38 7.95 7.54
C ASN A 151 10.95 9.05 6.62
N LEU A 152 10.12 10.01 6.18
CA LEU A 152 10.49 10.98 5.16
C LEU A 152 10.47 12.41 5.73
N ASP A 153 11.25 13.28 5.10
CA ASP A 153 11.16 14.73 5.30
C ASP A 153 9.85 15.29 4.73
N SER A 154 9.55 16.54 5.03
CA SER A 154 8.28 17.19 4.65
C SER A 154 8.07 17.26 3.14
N GLU A 155 9.13 17.52 2.35
CA GLU A 155 9.05 17.63 0.89
C GLU A 155 8.74 16.27 0.25
N ASN A 156 9.46 15.23 0.65
CA ASN A 156 9.19 13.87 0.18
C ASN A 156 7.82 13.36 0.67
N SER A 157 7.39 13.73 1.89
CA SER A 157 6.08 13.36 2.41
C SER A 157 4.94 13.93 1.56
N GLU A 158 5.02 15.20 1.17
CA GLU A 158 4.05 15.83 0.28
C GLU A 158 4.04 15.17 -1.11
N LEU A 159 5.23 14.92 -1.68
CA LEU A 159 5.34 14.24 -2.97
C LEU A 159 4.73 12.84 -2.94
N ILE A 160 5.01 12.03 -1.91
CA ILE A 160 4.44 10.70 -1.75
C ILE A 160 2.93 10.74 -1.61
N SER A 161 2.41 11.69 -0.82
CA SER A 161 0.98 11.90 -0.65
C SER A 161 0.30 12.19 -1.99
N ASN A 162 0.85 13.13 -2.75
CA ASN A 162 0.33 13.48 -4.07
C ASN A 162 0.32 12.27 -5.02
N ILE A 163 1.41 11.50 -5.07
CA ILE A 163 1.50 10.28 -5.89
C ILE A 163 0.38 9.29 -5.55
N LEU A 164 0.13 9.03 -4.26
CA LEU A 164 -0.90 8.08 -3.83
C LEU A 164 -2.31 8.57 -4.16
N PHE A 165 -2.63 9.82 -3.83
CA PHE A 165 -3.97 10.37 -4.06
C PHE A 165 -4.26 10.61 -5.55
N ASP A 166 -3.27 11.03 -6.34
CA ASP A 166 -3.41 11.17 -7.79
C ASP A 166 -3.65 9.80 -8.44
N TYR A 167 -2.89 8.77 -8.05
CA TYR A 167 -3.11 7.41 -8.52
C TYR A 167 -4.54 6.92 -8.24
N VAL A 168 -5.00 7.06 -6.98
CA VAL A 168 -6.34 6.65 -6.56
C VAL A 168 -7.42 7.34 -7.41
N LYS A 169 -7.24 8.61 -7.70
CA LYS A 169 -8.16 9.40 -8.53
C LYS A 169 -8.12 8.98 -10.01
N GLU A 170 -6.91 8.80 -10.58
CA GLU A 170 -6.71 8.45 -11.99
C GLU A 170 -7.22 7.03 -12.32
N GLU A 171 -6.88 6.05 -11.48
CA GLU A 171 -7.21 4.64 -11.71
C GLU A 171 -8.54 4.22 -11.06
N ASN A 172 -9.23 5.15 -10.36
CA ASN A 172 -10.47 4.87 -9.61
C ASN A 172 -10.31 3.77 -8.56
N ALA A 173 -9.15 3.70 -7.90
CA ALA A 173 -8.87 2.75 -6.83
C ALA A 173 -9.47 3.23 -5.49
N SER A 174 -9.55 2.34 -4.51
CA SER A 174 -9.81 2.67 -3.11
C SER A 174 -8.49 2.74 -2.33
N LEU A 175 -8.44 3.53 -1.27
CA LEU A 175 -7.26 3.68 -0.40
C LEU A 175 -7.65 3.50 1.06
N ILE A 176 -6.97 2.60 1.75
CA ILE A 176 -6.96 2.55 3.22
C ILE A 176 -5.55 2.89 3.67
N MET A 177 -5.40 4.02 4.34
CA MET A 177 -4.10 4.51 4.78
C MET A 177 -4.06 4.61 6.30
N VAL A 178 -3.05 4.04 6.90
CA VAL A 178 -2.73 4.24 8.31
C VAL A 178 -1.73 5.36 8.43
N THR A 179 -1.99 6.32 9.28
CA THR A 179 -1.07 7.42 9.56
C THR A 179 -1.31 8.05 10.93
N HIS A 180 -0.25 8.60 11.51
CA HIS A 180 -0.33 9.49 12.68
C HIS A 180 -0.23 10.98 12.29
N ASP A 181 -0.01 11.29 11.02
CA ASP A 181 0.00 12.66 10.50
C ASP A 181 -1.44 13.12 10.18
N ASN A 182 -1.94 14.06 10.99
CA ASN A 182 -3.27 14.62 10.82
C ASN A 182 -3.46 15.38 9.49
N LYS A 183 -2.39 15.97 8.92
CA LYS A 183 -2.48 16.65 7.63
C LYS A 183 -2.73 15.63 6.52
N LEU A 184 -1.98 14.55 6.54
CA LEU A 184 -2.14 13.44 5.59
C LEU A 184 -3.50 12.76 5.75
N ALA A 185 -3.94 12.52 7.00
CA ALA A 185 -5.23 11.92 7.28
C ALA A 185 -6.41 12.73 6.72
N ASN A 186 -6.33 14.05 6.79
CA ASN A 186 -7.37 14.97 6.29
C ASN A 186 -7.49 15.02 4.74
N LEU A 187 -6.59 14.40 4.00
CA LEU A 187 -6.72 14.25 2.55
C LEU A 187 -7.73 13.17 2.16
N SER A 188 -8.02 12.24 3.06
CA SER A 188 -9.00 11.18 2.84
C SER A 188 -10.43 11.67 3.03
N LYS A 189 -11.38 11.01 2.35
CA LYS A 189 -12.82 11.34 2.46
C LYS A 189 -13.38 11.03 3.86
N ARG A 190 -12.82 10.00 4.53
CA ARG A 190 -13.27 9.56 5.86
C ARG A 190 -12.07 9.23 6.74
N ILE A 191 -12.20 9.51 8.02
CA ILE A 191 -11.21 9.15 9.03
C ILE A 191 -11.86 8.18 10.01
N ILE A 192 -11.19 7.06 10.25
CA ILE A 192 -11.53 6.07 11.28
C ILE A 192 -10.49 6.20 12.40
N LYS A 193 -10.95 6.32 13.62
CA LYS A 193 -10.06 6.41 14.77
C LYS A 193 -10.04 5.07 15.50
N ILE A 194 -8.83 4.53 15.72
CA ILE A 194 -8.63 3.31 16.51
C ILE A 194 -7.93 3.67 17.81
N LYS A 195 -8.54 3.22 18.90
CA LYS A 195 -7.99 3.34 20.25
C LYS A 195 -8.14 2.00 20.97
N ASP A 196 -7.06 1.55 21.59
CA ASP A 196 -7.02 0.27 22.33
C ASP A 196 -7.62 -0.91 21.57
N GLY A 197 -7.37 -0.96 20.24
CA GLY A 197 -7.85 -2.00 19.35
C GLY A 197 -9.33 -1.93 18.95
N LYS A 198 -10.02 -0.82 19.21
CA LYS A 198 -11.44 -0.58 18.85
C LYS A 198 -11.61 0.69 18.04
N ILE A 199 -12.68 0.75 17.24
CA ILE A 199 -13.10 1.98 16.55
C ILE A 199 -13.83 2.87 17.55
N GLU A 200 -13.43 4.17 17.61
CA GLU A 200 -14.12 5.23 18.38
C GLU A 200 -15.22 5.90 17.54
#